data_da9d2087468569f219a7ad0203674cfb
#
_entry.id   da9d2087468569f219a7ad0203674cfb
#
_cell.length_a   1.000
_cell.length_b   1.000
_cell.length_c   1.000
_cell.angle_alpha   90.00
_cell.angle_beta   90.00
_cell.angle_gamma   90.00
#
_symmetry.space_group_name_H-M   'P 1'
#
loop_
_entity.id
_entity.type
_entity.pdbx_description
1 polymer ?
#
loop_
_entity_poly.entity_id
_entity_poly.type
_entity_poly.pdbx_seq_one_letter_code
_entity_poly.pdbx_strand_id
1 'polypeptide(L)'
;MLIGTIDALRRYPIKSLAGETLESVEVGESGIPGDRADAFFVRSGSERIGKLYRGKEHDRLHLVATAGAARAAAAARGVDVELQSGTHFFDDAPVSLLVDRWLDTLSAHVGYAVEWERFRPNFFVRAADGFDQEEAALVGNELELGSARLRVRSPIERCVTPTYHPRGGATDPRILRFLAQQRNTWMGIYCDVVRSGLARIGDAVVRRRENGASAHTR
;
A
#
# COMPACT_ATOMS: atom_id res chain seq x y z
N MET A 1 15.86 16.14 -3.64
CA MET A 1 14.59 16.91 -3.77
C MET A 1 13.66 16.42 -2.67
N LEU A 2 13.08 17.34 -1.92
CA LEU A 2 12.08 17.00 -0.90
C LEU A 2 10.78 16.59 -1.61
N ILE A 3 10.24 15.42 -1.27
CA ILE A 3 8.92 14.96 -1.70
C ILE A 3 7.85 15.43 -0.72
N GLY A 4 8.11 15.30 0.59
CA GLY A 4 7.18 15.66 1.64
C GLY A 4 7.62 15.15 3.00
N THR A 5 6.63 14.95 3.86
CA THR A 5 6.79 14.49 5.24
C THR A 5 5.87 13.30 5.49
N ILE A 6 6.33 12.30 6.22
CA ILE A 6 5.50 11.16 6.63
C ILE A 6 4.38 11.67 7.54
N ASP A 7 3.14 11.55 7.09
CA ASP A 7 1.93 11.98 7.82
C ASP A 7 1.25 10.80 8.54
N ALA A 8 1.36 9.59 7.98
CA ALA A 8 0.88 8.37 8.62
C ALA A 8 1.71 7.15 8.25
N LEU A 9 1.78 6.21 9.20
CA LEU A 9 2.42 4.90 9.06
C LEU A 9 1.42 3.80 9.34
N ARG A 10 1.40 2.78 8.48
CA ARG A 10 0.53 1.62 8.66
C ARG A 10 1.23 0.30 8.39
N ARG A 11 0.85 -0.71 9.18
CA ARG A 11 1.18 -2.11 8.96
C ARG A 11 -0.11 -2.91 8.80
N TYR A 12 -0.09 -3.93 7.97
CA TYR A 12 -1.23 -4.81 7.68
C TYR A 12 -0.82 -6.25 7.98
N PRO A 13 -0.89 -6.72 9.23
CA PRO A 13 -0.34 -8.02 9.61
C PRO A 13 -0.88 -9.17 8.77
N ILE A 14 -2.19 -9.18 8.50
CA ILE A 14 -2.83 -10.18 7.66
C ILE A 14 -3.27 -9.53 6.35
N LYS A 15 -2.86 -10.10 5.22
CA LYS A 15 -3.24 -9.61 3.88
C LYS A 15 -4.75 -9.44 3.76
N SER A 16 -5.18 -8.33 3.21
CA SER A 16 -6.58 -7.93 2.99
C SER A 16 -7.37 -7.52 4.23
N LEU A 17 -6.91 -7.78 5.45
CA LEU A 17 -7.58 -7.37 6.69
C LEU A 17 -7.24 -5.91 7.06
N ALA A 18 -7.87 -5.43 8.14
CA ALA A 18 -7.60 -4.10 8.69
C ALA A 18 -6.10 -3.93 9.01
N GLY A 19 -5.60 -2.72 8.82
CA GLY A 19 -4.26 -2.35 9.22
C GLY A 19 -4.24 -1.68 10.59
N GLU A 20 -3.06 -1.61 11.18
CA GLU A 20 -2.77 -0.87 12.41
C GLU A 20 -1.97 0.38 12.13
N THR A 21 -2.19 1.43 12.91
CA THR A 21 -1.45 2.69 12.85
C THR A 21 -0.22 2.61 13.74
N LEU A 22 0.90 3.12 13.27
CA LEU A 22 2.17 3.15 13.97
C LEU A 22 2.68 4.59 14.05
N GLU A 23 3.44 4.92 15.09
CA GLU A 23 4.16 6.22 15.21
C GLU A 23 5.55 6.14 14.59
N SER A 24 6.13 4.94 14.62
CA SER A 24 7.42 4.63 14.02
C SER A 24 7.45 3.20 13.52
N VAL A 25 8.31 2.93 12.55
CA VAL A 25 8.48 1.60 12.00
C VAL A 25 9.94 1.33 11.69
N GLU A 26 10.40 0.15 12.06
CA GLU A 26 11.66 -0.39 11.55
C GLU A 26 11.41 -0.95 10.13
N VAL A 27 12.20 -0.52 9.17
CA VAL A 27 12.22 -1.07 7.81
C VAL A 27 13.41 -2.01 7.72
N GLY A 28 13.14 -3.31 7.72
CA GLY A 28 14.14 -4.37 7.55
C GLY A 28 14.42 -4.65 6.08
N GLU A 29 15.38 -5.53 5.79
CA GLU A 29 15.76 -5.91 4.41
C GLU A 29 14.59 -6.44 3.59
N SER A 30 13.66 -7.17 4.24
CA SER A 30 12.47 -7.75 3.59
C SER A 30 11.23 -6.86 3.69
N GLY A 31 11.37 -5.60 4.09
CA GLY A 31 10.26 -4.68 4.32
C GLY A 31 9.95 -4.45 5.78
N ILE A 32 8.71 -4.11 6.10
CA ILE A 32 8.25 -3.82 7.46
C ILE A 32 7.98 -5.15 8.19
N PRO A 33 8.66 -5.43 9.33
CA PRO A 33 8.43 -6.66 10.08
C PRO A 33 6.96 -6.84 10.46
N GLY A 34 6.43 -8.02 10.12
CA GLY A 34 5.02 -8.37 10.37
C GLY A 34 4.02 -7.76 9.38
N ASP A 35 4.45 -6.97 8.39
CA ASP A 35 3.54 -6.50 7.35
C ASP A 35 3.22 -7.62 6.36
N ARG A 36 1.93 -7.92 6.18
CA ARG A 36 1.44 -8.99 5.29
C ARG A 36 2.17 -10.32 5.50
N ALA A 37 2.53 -10.59 6.77
CA ALA A 37 3.21 -11.83 7.17
C ALA A 37 2.28 -13.04 7.13
N ASP A 38 0.97 -12.78 7.19
CA ASP A 38 -0.07 -13.78 7.17
C ASP A 38 -1.08 -13.54 6.04
N ALA A 39 -1.71 -14.62 5.57
CA ALA A 39 -2.81 -14.53 4.61
C ALA A 39 -3.79 -15.69 4.78
N PHE A 40 -5.07 -15.47 4.43
CA PHE A 40 -6.06 -16.51 4.38
C PHE A 40 -6.12 -17.16 2.99
N PHE A 41 -6.23 -18.48 2.98
CA PHE A 41 -6.44 -19.29 1.78
C PHE A 41 -7.76 -20.03 1.86
N VAL A 42 -8.47 -20.14 0.75
CA VAL A 42 -9.73 -20.87 0.64
C VAL A 42 -9.46 -22.38 0.73
N ARG A 43 -10.10 -23.08 1.67
CA ARG A 43 -10.07 -24.54 1.81
C ARG A 43 -11.25 -25.21 1.13
N SER A 44 -12.44 -24.65 1.28
CA SER A 44 -13.67 -25.17 0.69
C SER A 44 -14.75 -24.08 0.58
N GLY A 45 -15.89 -24.39 -0.05
CA GLY A 45 -17.04 -23.49 -0.16
C GLY A 45 -16.92 -22.43 -1.25
N SER A 46 -15.91 -22.50 -2.11
CA SER A 46 -15.72 -21.61 -3.24
C SER A 46 -14.94 -22.31 -4.35
N GLU A 47 -15.11 -21.90 -5.60
CA GLU A 47 -14.31 -22.38 -6.75
C GLU A 47 -12.82 -22.01 -6.65
N ARG A 48 -12.46 -21.17 -5.68
CA ARG A 48 -11.10 -20.65 -5.49
C ARG A 48 -10.27 -21.44 -4.47
N ILE A 49 -10.50 -22.73 -4.31
CA ILE A 49 -9.72 -23.59 -3.41
C ILE A 49 -8.21 -23.42 -3.66
N GLY A 50 -7.44 -23.26 -2.59
CA GLY A 50 -6.00 -23.05 -2.62
C GLY A 50 -5.56 -21.64 -3.05
N LYS A 51 -6.50 -20.71 -3.28
CA LYS A 51 -6.19 -19.31 -3.59
C LYS A 51 -6.41 -18.40 -2.39
N LEU A 52 -5.75 -17.24 -2.40
CA LEU A 52 -5.93 -16.19 -1.40
C LEU A 52 -7.40 -15.79 -1.26
N TYR A 53 -7.89 -15.75 -0.02
CA TYR A 53 -9.16 -15.12 0.36
C TYR A 53 -8.92 -13.64 0.59
N ARG A 54 -9.50 -12.77 -0.22
CA ARG A 54 -9.16 -11.34 -0.26
C ARG A 54 -10.39 -10.47 -0.57
N GLY A 55 -10.19 -9.15 -0.66
CA GLY A 55 -11.27 -8.18 -0.86
C GLY A 55 -12.16 -8.40 -2.09
N LYS A 56 -11.68 -9.12 -3.12
CA LYS A 56 -12.52 -9.48 -4.28
C LYS A 56 -13.60 -10.51 -3.93
N GLU A 57 -13.33 -11.37 -2.95
CA GLU A 57 -14.26 -12.39 -2.44
C GLU A 57 -15.10 -11.86 -1.28
N HIS A 58 -14.63 -10.80 -0.62
CA HIS A 58 -15.30 -10.23 0.54
C HIS A 58 -15.01 -8.72 0.66
N ASP A 59 -15.92 -7.91 0.19
CA ASP A 59 -15.84 -6.44 0.12
C ASP A 59 -15.69 -5.72 1.47
N ARG A 60 -15.98 -6.39 2.59
CA ARG A 60 -15.82 -5.86 3.96
C ARG A 60 -14.63 -6.43 4.71
N LEU A 61 -13.79 -7.25 4.07
CA LEU A 61 -12.67 -7.92 4.73
C LEU A 61 -11.66 -6.92 5.32
N HIS A 62 -11.47 -5.78 4.65
CA HIS A 62 -10.61 -4.69 5.10
C HIS A 62 -11.03 -4.02 6.41
N LEU A 63 -12.26 -4.29 6.90
CA LEU A 63 -12.77 -3.79 8.19
C LEU A 63 -12.50 -4.78 9.33
N VAL A 64 -12.09 -6.00 9.01
CA VAL A 64 -11.91 -7.08 9.98
C VAL A 64 -10.51 -7.02 10.57
N ALA A 65 -10.41 -6.90 11.89
CA ALA A 65 -9.12 -6.68 12.57
C ALA A 65 -8.42 -7.98 12.99
N THR A 66 -9.15 -9.09 13.18
CA THR A 66 -8.58 -10.32 13.75
C THR A 66 -8.79 -11.55 12.87
N ALA A 67 -7.89 -12.51 12.98
CA ALA A 67 -7.99 -13.78 12.27
C ALA A 67 -9.29 -14.55 12.61
N GLY A 68 -9.71 -14.51 13.88
CA GLY A 68 -10.96 -15.16 14.32
C GLY A 68 -12.20 -14.54 13.66
N ALA A 69 -12.28 -13.21 13.65
CA ALA A 69 -13.37 -12.49 12.99
C ALA A 69 -13.37 -12.71 11.47
N ALA A 70 -12.19 -12.81 10.84
CA ALA A 70 -12.08 -13.12 9.41
C ALA A 70 -12.60 -14.52 9.07
N ARG A 71 -12.28 -15.55 9.88
CA ARG A 71 -12.83 -16.89 9.72
C ARG A 71 -14.35 -16.90 9.87
N ALA A 72 -14.88 -16.23 10.91
CA ALA A 72 -16.32 -16.12 11.12
C ALA A 72 -17.02 -15.43 9.93
N ALA A 73 -16.44 -14.37 9.41
CA ALA A 73 -16.94 -13.64 8.25
C ALA A 73 -16.92 -14.47 6.96
N ALA A 74 -15.90 -15.30 6.76
CA ALA A 74 -15.82 -16.24 5.65
C ALA A 74 -16.86 -17.37 5.79
N ALA A 75 -16.98 -17.96 7.00
CA ALA A 75 -17.94 -19.01 7.30
C ALA A 75 -19.39 -18.54 7.10
N ALA A 76 -19.71 -17.28 7.45
CA ALA A 76 -21.03 -16.69 7.20
C ALA A 76 -21.38 -16.56 5.70
N ARG A 77 -20.37 -16.68 4.82
CA ARG A 77 -20.51 -16.73 3.35
C ARG A 77 -20.39 -18.17 2.79
N GLY A 78 -20.35 -19.18 3.66
CA GLY A 78 -20.20 -20.58 3.27
C GLY A 78 -18.78 -20.95 2.85
N VAL A 79 -17.77 -20.12 3.15
CA VAL A 79 -16.37 -20.34 2.75
C VAL A 79 -15.55 -20.74 3.99
N ASP A 80 -14.85 -21.87 3.91
CA ASP A 80 -13.85 -22.27 4.89
C ASP A 80 -12.46 -21.75 4.47
N VAL A 81 -11.73 -21.14 5.42
CA VAL A 81 -10.44 -20.52 5.17
C VAL A 81 -9.40 -20.92 6.19
N GLU A 82 -8.17 -21.07 5.73
CA GLU A 82 -6.99 -21.36 6.54
C GLU A 82 -6.02 -20.19 6.55
N LEU A 83 -5.54 -19.83 7.75
CA LEU A 83 -4.47 -18.84 7.90
C LEU A 83 -3.12 -19.52 7.64
N GLN A 84 -2.35 -18.97 6.73
CA GLN A 84 -0.97 -19.37 6.47
C GLN A 84 -0.04 -18.22 6.86
N SER A 85 1.06 -18.58 7.51
CA SER A 85 2.09 -17.69 8.04
C SER A 85 3.47 -18.08 7.49
N GLY A 86 4.45 -17.19 7.62
CA GLY A 86 5.86 -17.50 7.39
C GLY A 86 6.44 -17.07 6.06
N THR A 87 5.64 -16.46 5.17
CA THR A 87 6.12 -15.79 3.97
C THR A 87 5.55 -14.38 3.91
N HIS A 88 6.08 -13.56 3.02
CA HIS A 88 5.48 -12.25 2.77
C HIS A 88 4.42 -12.36 1.68
N PHE A 89 3.20 -11.90 2.00
CA PHE A 89 2.06 -11.95 1.09
C PHE A 89 1.75 -10.58 0.46
N PHE A 90 2.74 -9.70 0.31
CA PHE A 90 2.54 -8.47 -0.46
C PHE A 90 2.34 -8.78 -1.96
N ASP A 91 1.80 -7.82 -2.71
CA ASP A 91 1.42 -8.07 -4.11
C ASP A 91 2.64 -8.07 -5.03
N ASP A 92 3.52 -7.05 -4.94
CA ASP A 92 4.68 -6.94 -5.82
C ASP A 92 5.96 -6.55 -5.07
N ALA A 93 5.90 -5.63 -4.10
CA ALA A 93 7.07 -5.19 -3.35
C ALA A 93 6.78 -5.05 -1.85
N PRO A 94 7.85 -5.08 -1.01
CA PRO A 94 7.72 -5.13 0.45
C PRO A 94 7.21 -3.85 1.08
N VAL A 95 7.30 -2.71 0.39
CA VAL A 95 6.90 -1.40 0.93
C VAL A 95 6.05 -0.66 -0.09
N SER A 96 5.02 0.01 0.39
CA SER A 96 4.16 0.87 -0.43
C SER A 96 4.06 2.28 0.14
N LEU A 97 4.07 3.28 -0.75
CA LEU A 97 4.00 4.70 -0.40
C LEU A 97 2.94 5.40 -1.27
N LEU A 98 2.21 6.32 -0.65
CA LEU A 98 1.23 7.17 -1.31
C LEU A 98 1.48 8.63 -0.90
N VAL A 99 1.51 9.53 -1.87
CA VAL A 99 1.60 10.98 -1.63
C VAL A 99 0.19 11.58 -1.76
N ASP A 100 -0.20 12.46 -0.84
CA ASP A 100 -1.54 13.07 -0.80
C ASP A 100 -1.89 13.80 -2.09
N ARG A 101 -0.95 14.52 -2.69
CA ARG A 101 -1.14 15.24 -3.94
C ARG A 101 -1.63 14.38 -5.11
N TRP A 102 -1.28 13.10 -5.13
CA TRP A 102 -1.79 12.19 -6.16
C TRP A 102 -3.29 11.93 -6.05
N LEU A 103 -3.90 12.22 -4.89
CA LEU A 103 -5.34 12.08 -4.66
C LEU A 103 -6.15 13.30 -5.13
N ASP A 104 -5.51 14.45 -5.40
CA ASP A 104 -6.21 15.71 -5.66
C ASP A 104 -7.13 15.62 -6.88
N THR A 105 -6.62 15.12 -8.00
CA THR A 105 -7.40 14.99 -9.25
C THR A 105 -8.52 13.97 -9.11
N LEU A 106 -8.29 12.88 -8.38
CA LEU A 106 -9.33 11.90 -8.07
C LEU A 106 -10.42 12.49 -7.16
N SER A 107 -10.02 13.22 -6.12
CA SER A 107 -10.94 13.88 -5.19
C SER A 107 -11.81 14.91 -5.89
N ALA A 108 -11.21 15.71 -6.78
CA ALA A 108 -11.94 16.66 -7.62
C ALA A 108 -12.96 15.97 -8.54
N HIS A 109 -12.58 14.81 -9.12
CA HIS A 109 -13.45 14.05 -10.02
C HIS A 109 -14.67 13.44 -9.30
N VAL A 110 -14.48 12.88 -8.10
CA VAL A 110 -15.58 12.25 -7.34
C VAL A 110 -16.40 13.25 -6.53
N GLY A 111 -15.87 14.46 -6.30
CA GLY A 111 -16.54 15.55 -5.60
C GLY A 111 -16.43 15.51 -4.07
N TYR A 112 -15.48 14.73 -3.53
CA TYR A 112 -15.15 14.69 -2.10
C TYR A 112 -13.68 14.34 -1.87
N ALA A 113 -13.15 14.64 -0.68
CA ALA A 113 -11.80 14.25 -0.30
C ALA A 113 -11.70 12.72 -0.17
N VAL A 114 -10.95 12.08 -1.07
CA VAL A 114 -10.79 10.64 -1.09
C VAL A 114 -9.85 10.21 0.04
N GLU A 115 -10.33 9.30 0.87
CA GLU A 115 -9.58 8.77 2.01
C GLU A 115 -8.39 7.94 1.49
N TRP A 116 -7.19 8.29 1.91
CA TRP A 116 -5.96 7.62 1.51
C TRP A 116 -5.90 6.14 1.96
N GLU A 117 -6.59 5.80 3.06
CA GLU A 117 -6.67 4.45 3.60
C GLU A 117 -7.28 3.43 2.62
N ARG A 118 -8.06 3.88 1.63
CA ARG A 118 -8.58 3.03 0.54
C ARG A 118 -7.46 2.33 -0.23
N PHE A 119 -6.31 2.99 -0.33
CA PHE A 119 -5.14 2.53 -1.08
C PHE A 119 -4.17 1.69 -0.26
N ARG A 120 -4.36 1.65 1.06
CA ARG A 120 -3.62 0.77 1.99
C ARG A 120 -2.10 0.91 1.88
N PRO A 121 -1.52 2.11 1.84
CA PRO A 121 -0.08 2.30 1.83
C PRO A 121 0.52 1.97 3.20
N ASN A 122 1.82 1.63 3.21
CA ASN A 122 2.59 1.59 4.46
C ASN A 122 2.96 3.01 4.90
N PHE A 123 3.36 3.86 3.96
CA PHE A 123 3.71 5.25 4.17
C PHE A 123 2.72 6.16 3.45
N PHE A 124 2.04 7.02 4.19
CA PHE A 124 1.29 8.13 3.64
C PHE A 124 2.09 9.41 3.84
N VAL A 125 2.34 10.15 2.77
CA VAL A 125 3.22 11.30 2.73
C VAL A 125 2.41 12.54 2.37
N ARG A 126 2.52 13.57 3.21
CA ARG A 126 2.06 14.92 2.90
C ARG A 126 3.09 15.57 2.00
N ALA A 127 2.70 15.96 0.81
CA ALA A 127 3.57 16.57 -0.18
C ALA A 127 4.18 17.88 0.34
N ALA A 128 5.43 18.12 -0.01
CA ALA A 128 6.05 19.41 0.17
C ALA A 128 5.48 20.43 -0.83
N ASP A 129 5.58 21.72 -0.48
CA ASP A 129 5.23 22.81 -1.41
C ASP A 129 6.03 22.67 -2.70
N GLY A 130 5.33 22.75 -3.84
CA GLY A 130 5.94 22.61 -5.17
C GLY A 130 6.28 21.19 -5.61
N PHE A 131 5.95 20.14 -4.83
CA PHE A 131 6.04 18.78 -5.31
C PHE A 131 4.89 18.50 -6.30
N ASP A 132 5.22 18.15 -7.54
CA ASP A 132 4.28 17.97 -8.66
C ASP A 132 4.53 16.70 -9.49
N GLN A 133 5.45 15.84 -9.02
CA GLN A 133 5.81 14.64 -9.78
C GLN A 133 4.80 13.50 -9.61
N GLU A 134 4.47 12.88 -10.74
CA GLU A 134 3.67 11.65 -10.79
C GLU A 134 4.50 10.42 -10.43
N GLU A 135 3.83 9.32 -10.10
CA GLU A 135 4.46 8.06 -9.68
C GLU A 135 5.55 7.57 -10.64
N ALA A 136 5.27 7.61 -11.94
CA ALA A 136 6.19 7.12 -12.97
C ALA A 136 7.53 7.89 -12.99
N ALA A 137 7.52 9.18 -12.66
CA ALA A 137 8.73 10.01 -12.62
C ALA A 137 9.67 9.64 -11.45
N LEU A 138 9.17 8.89 -10.49
CA LEU A 138 9.96 8.43 -9.33
C LEU A 138 10.57 7.05 -9.54
N VAL A 139 10.15 6.28 -10.55
CA VAL A 139 10.64 4.92 -10.78
C VAL A 139 12.16 4.91 -10.96
N GLY A 140 12.84 3.97 -10.30
CA GLY A 140 14.30 3.83 -10.27
C GLY A 140 15.00 4.76 -9.29
N ASN A 141 14.35 5.81 -8.78
CA ASN A 141 14.96 6.72 -7.82
C ASN A 141 15.00 6.13 -6.41
N GLU A 142 15.97 6.57 -5.62
CA GLU A 142 16.05 6.24 -4.20
C GLU A 142 15.38 7.33 -3.36
N LEU A 143 14.63 6.89 -2.34
CA LEU A 143 13.96 7.72 -1.35
C LEU A 143 14.57 7.47 0.02
N GLU A 144 14.92 8.53 0.74
CA GLU A 144 15.27 8.46 2.15
C GLU A 144 14.05 8.80 3.00
N LEU A 145 13.79 7.96 4.00
CA LEU A 145 12.71 8.09 4.99
C LEU A 145 13.31 7.84 6.37
N GLY A 146 13.56 8.89 7.16
CA GLY A 146 14.36 8.78 8.39
C GLY A 146 15.76 8.22 8.11
N SER A 147 16.10 7.06 8.69
CA SER A 147 17.37 6.37 8.39
C SER A 147 17.25 5.24 7.36
N ALA A 148 16.04 4.89 6.95
CA ALA A 148 15.80 3.89 5.90
C ALA A 148 16.02 4.48 4.49
N ARG A 149 16.35 3.60 3.52
CA ARG A 149 16.41 3.97 2.11
C ARG A 149 15.68 2.94 1.27
N LEU A 150 14.80 3.43 0.42
CA LEU A 150 13.97 2.64 -0.47
C LEU A 150 14.31 2.99 -1.93
N ARG A 151 14.17 2.03 -2.85
CA ARG A 151 14.19 2.27 -4.31
C ARG A 151 12.79 2.09 -4.85
N VAL A 152 12.30 3.08 -5.59
CA VAL A 152 11.00 2.99 -6.25
C VAL A 152 11.06 1.97 -7.38
N ARG A 153 10.25 0.92 -7.27
CA ARG A 153 10.17 -0.18 -8.23
C ARG A 153 9.21 0.17 -9.37
N SER A 154 7.97 0.49 -9.02
CA SER A 154 6.89 0.71 -9.98
C SER A 154 5.75 1.53 -9.37
N PRO A 155 4.89 2.15 -10.18
CA PRO A 155 3.55 2.56 -9.74
C PRO A 155 2.72 1.34 -9.31
N ILE A 156 1.73 1.55 -8.46
CA ILE A 156 0.82 0.49 -7.99
C ILE A 156 -0.43 0.44 -8.85
N GLU A 157 -0.62 -0.64 -9.59
CA GLU A 157 -1.88 -0.93 -10.27
C GLU A 157 -2.97 -1.26 -9.25
N ARG A 158 -4.13 -0.62 -9.40
CA ARG A 158 -5.24 -0.75 -8.46
C ARG A 158 -6.34 -1.66 -8.98
N CYS A 159 -6.74 -2.58 -8.11
CA CYS A 159 -7.92 -3.42 -8.31
C CYS A 159 -9.18 -2.74 -7.72
N VAL A 160 -10.22 -3.52 -7.46
CA VAL A 160 -11.50 -3.02 -6.91
C VAL A 160 -11.39 -2.49 -5.48
N THR A 161 -10.38 -2.86 -4.71
CA THR A 161 -10.27 -2.55 -3.26
C THR A 161 -10.42 -1.06 -2.92
N PRO A 162 -9.84 -0.08 -3.65
CA PRO A 162 -10.02 1.34 -3.36
C PRO A 162 -11.47 1.84 -3.48
N THR A 163 -12.34 1.09 -4.14
CA THR A 163 -13.77 1.46 -4.21
C THR A 163 -14.49 1.24 -2.89
N TYR A 164 -13.94 0.41 -1.99
CA TYR A 164 -14.54 0.12 -0.69
C TYR A 164 -14.23 1.24 0.30
N HIS A 165 -15.25 1.67 1.04
CA HIS A 165 -15.08 2.73 2.04
C HIS A 165 -14.29 2.19 3.25
N PRO A 166 -13.20 2.87 3.71
CA PRO A 166 -12.29 2.34 4.72
C PRO A 166 -12.91 2.15 6.11
N ARG A 167 -14.04 2.80 6.38
CA ARG A 167 -14.82 2.66 7.61
C ARG A 167 -16.16 1.95 7.41
N GLY A 168 -16.36 1.30 6.27
CA GLY A 168 -17.64 0.70 5.87
C GLY A 168 -18.58 1.72 5.21
N GLY A 169 -19.55 1.22 4.50
CA GLY A 169 -20.50 2.05 3.74
C GLY A 169 -20.58 1.60 2.27
N ALA A 170 -21.16 2.46 1.45
CA ALA A 170 -21.32 2.18 0.02
C ALA A 170 -19.96 2.16 -0.71
N THR A 171 -19.87 1.27 -1.68
CA THR A 171 -18.73 1.27 -2.63
C THR A 171 -18.85 2.41 -3.61
N ASP A 172 -17.72 3.01 -4.01
CA ASP A 172 -17.72 4.03 -5.06
C ASP A 172 -16.91 3.56 -6.29
N PRO A 173 -17.59 2.99 -7.29
CA PRO A 173 -16.92 2.50 -8.50
C PRO A 173 -16.33 3.62 -9.38
N ARG A 174 -16.68 4.91 -9.14
CA ARG A 174 -16.12 6.06 -9.86
C ARG A 174 -14.62 6.15 -9.64
N ILE A 175 -14.14 5.76 -8.44
CA ILE A 175 -12.71 5.73 -8.10
C ILE A 175 -11.93 4.85 -9.09
N LEU A 176 -12.30 3.58 -9.24
CA LEU A 176 -11.59 2.66 -10.13
C LEU A 176 -11.76 3.07 -11.60
N ARG A 177 -12.94 3.57 -11.99
CA ARG A 177 -13.18 4.07 -13.35
C ARG A 177 -12.27 5.23 -13.69
N PHE A 178 -12.12 6.22 -12.78
CA PHE A 178 -11.21 7.34 -12.96
C PHE A 178 -9.75 6.86 -13.10
N LEU A 179 -9.30 5.97 -12.22
CA LEU A 179 -7.94 5.45 -12.28
C LEU A 179 -7.67 4.74 -13.62
N ALA A 180 -8.63 3.94 -14.10
CA ALA A 180 -8.49 3.24 -15.37
C ALA A 180 -8.45 4.18 -16.58
N GLN A 181 -9.22 5.26 -16.54
CA GLN A 181 -9.35 6.19 -17.67
C GLN A 181 -8.27 7.27 -17.70
N GLN A 182 -7.79 7.71 -16.54
CA GLN A 182 -6.96 8.90 -16.40
C GLN A 182 -5.57 8.64 -15.83
N ARG A 183 -5.34 7.48 -15.20
CA ARG A 183 -4.10 7.21 -14.46
C ARG A 183 -3.52 5.81 -14.71
N ASN A 184 -3.79 5.18 -15.82
CA ASN A 184 -3.33 3.82 -16.13
C ASN A 184 -3.60 2.80 -15.01
N THR A 185 -4.69 2.98 -14.25
CA THR A 185 -5.01 2.27 -12.99
C THR A 185 -4.06 2.57 -11.82
N TRP A 186 -3.11 3.47 -11.95
CA TRP A 186 -2.07 3.74 -10.94
C TRP A 186 -2.55 4.65 -9.81
N MET A 187 -2.07 4.33 -8.60
CA MET A 187 -2.13 5.21 -7.43
C MET A 187 -1.16 4.72 -6.36
N GLY A 188 -0.10 5.51 -6.10
CA GLY A 188 0.99 5.16 -5.21
C GLY A 188 2.12 4.37 -5.88
N ILE A 189 3.17 4.10 -5.12
CA ILE A 189 4.38 3.42 -5.59
C ILE A 189 4.76 2.23 -4.71
N TYR A 190 5.28 1.19 -5.34
CA TYR A 190 5.98 0.10 -4.70
C TYR A 190 7.46 0.39 -4.58
N CYS A 191 8.06 -0.02 -3.46
CA CYS A 191 9.46 0.20 -3.19
C CYS A 191 10.14 -1.06 -2.67
N ASP A 192 11.40 -1.26 -3.10
CA ASP A 192 12.36 -2.19 -2.53
C ASP A 192 13.16 -1.53 -1.42
N VAL A 193 13.64 -2.31 -0.47
CA VAL A 193 14.53 -1.82 0.57
C VAL A 193 15.97 -1.84 0.07
N VAL A 194 16.62 -0.68 0.08
CA VAL A 194 18.04 -0.52 -0.25
C VAL A 194 18.91 -0.50 1.01
N ARG A 195 18.40 0.11 2.05
CA ARG A 195 19.03 0.16 3.37
C ARG A 195 17.97 0.12 4.46
N SER A 196 18.13 -0.82 5.37
CA SER A 196 17.31 -0.91 6.57
C SER A 196 17.49 0.33 7.46
N GLY A 197 16.45 0.66 8.23
CA GLY A 197 16.48 1.81 9.12
C GLY A 197 15.16 2.07 9.78
N LEU A 198 15.10 3.13 10.55
CA LEU A 198 13.92 3.55 11.29
C LEU A 198 13.28 4.75 10.59
N ALA A 199 11.97 4.71 10.42
CA ALA A 199 11.16 5.82 9.94
C ALA A 199 10.07 6.17 10.97
N ARG A 200 9.76 7.45 11.10
CA ARG A 200 8.78 8.00 12.07
C ARG A 200 7.82 8.95 11.36
N ILE A 201 6.63 9.13 11.94
CA ILE A 201 5.77 10.26 11.58
C ILE A 201 6.56 11.55 11.79
N GLY A 202 6.49 12.47 10.82
CA GLY A 202 7.24 13.71 10.79
C GLY A 202 8.60 13.65 10.07
N ASP A 203 9.13 12.46 9.77
CA ASP A 203 10.37 12.35 9.00
C ASP A 203 10.17 12.84 7.56
N ALA A 204 11.18 13.55 7.05
CA ALA A 204 11.21 13.99 5.65
C ALA A 204 11.37 12.78 4.70
N VAL A 205 10.67 12.84 3.58
CA VAL A 205 10.84 11.94 2.44
C VAL A 205 11.61 12.67 1.35
N VAL A 206 12.85 12.24 1.11
CA VAL A 206 13.78 12.93 0.21
C VAL A 206 14.19 12.02 -0.95
N ARG A 207 13.92 12.47 -2.18
CA ARG A 207 14.47 11.82 -3.38
C ARG A 207 15.96 12.11 -3.48
N ARG A 208 16.78 11.06 -3.49
CA ARG A 208 18.19 11.14 -3.88
C ARG A 208 18.31 11.05 -5.41
N ARG A 209 19.16 11.88 -6.00
CA ARG A 209 19.65 11.63 -7.35
C ARG A 209 20.69 10.51 -7.25
N GLU A 210 20.67 9.54 -8.16
CA GLU A 210 21.84 8.69 -8.35
C GLU A 210 23.03 9.61 -8.64
N ASN A 211 24.04 9.59 -7.77
CA ASN A 211 25.33 10.12 -8.16
C ASN A 211 25.78 9.24 -9.32
N GLY A 212 25.83 9.81 -10.51
CA GLY A 212 26.25 9.11 -11.71
C GLY A 212 27.49 8.28 -11.41
N ALA A 213 27.44 7.01 -11.76
CA ALA A 213 28.60 6.15 -11.76
C ALA A 213 29.70 6.92 -12.48
N SER A 214 30.80 7.21 -11.78
CA SER A 214 32.00 7.75 -12.37
C SER A 214 32.37 6.83 -13.54
N ALA A 215 32.20 7.32 -14.74
CA ALA A 215 32.77 6.67 -15.91
C ALA A 215 34.30 6.55 -15.67
N HIS A 216 34.71 5.37 -15.27
CA HIS A 216 36.15 5.02 -15.36
C HIS A 216 36.45 4.87 -16.84
N THR A 217 36.86 5.96 -17.44
CA THR A 217 37.57 5.95 -18.72
C THR A 217 38.91 5.28 -18.45
N ARG A 218 39.13 4.15 -19.06
CA ARG A 218 40.48 3.65 -19.40
C ARG A 218 40.64 3.66 -20.89
#